data_ee3e3d1ba468a53849900e3d05808213
#
_entry.id   ee3e3d1ba468a53849900e3d05808213
#
_cell.length_a   1.000
_cell.length_b   1.000
_cell.length_c   1.000
_cell.angle_alpha   90.00
_cell.angle_beta   90.00
_cell.angle_gamma   90.00
#
_symmetry.space_group_name_H-M   'P 1'
#
loop_
_entity.id
_entity.type
_entity.pdbx_description
1 polymer ?
#
loop_
_entity_poly.entity_id
_entity_poly.type
_entity_poly.pdbx_seq_one_letter_code
_entity_poly.pdbx_strand_id
1 'polypeptide(L)'
;MQLCTEQKKTTLEQLSENLGYFYKNGWDALFDNGMAIQDAVLADILAMAKDSAYAKENGFANVQTKEEFLQKAPISDYNDYRPYIRDNLKNDAGQLTAQETVYYLLSTGMSNQGKYYPETRLGALARQLNIDIWNMMVMQTVVLL
;
A
#
# COMPACT_ATOMS: atom_id res chain seq x y z
N MET A 1 -16.20 -27.54 15.09
CA MET A 1 -15.00 -26.87 15.66
C MET A 1 -14.25 -26.29 14.48
N GLN A 2 -14.57 -25.03 14.09
CA GLN A 2 -13.90 -24.32 13.00
C GLN A 2 -12.54 -23.87 13.51
N LEU A 3 -11.48 -24.45 12.94
CA LEU A 3 -10.13 -23.94 13.10
C LEU A 3 -10.09 -22.54 12.43
N CYS A 4 -10.11 -21.51 13.27
CA CYS A 4 -9.79 -20.15 12.84
C CYS A 4 -8.32 -20.20 12.41
N THR A 5 -8.07 -20.28 11.10
CA THR A 5 -6.72 -20.07 10.56
C THR A 5 -6.37 -18.63 10.86
N GLU A 6 -5.48 -18.39 11.82
CA GLU A 6 -4.88 -17.08 12.07
C GLU A 6 -4.28 -16.59 10.74
N GLN A 7 -4.93 -15.61 10.16
CA GLN A 7 -4.46 -14.99 8.92
C GLN A 7 -3.19 -14.21 9.28
N LYS A 8 -2.06 -14.59 8.67
CA LYS A 8 -0.78 -13.92 8.92
C LYS A 8 -0.92 -12.43 8.60
N LYS A 9 -0.64 -11.59 9.60
CA LYS A 9 -0.68 -10.13 9.44
C LYS A 9 0.35 -9.66 8.44
N THR A 10 -0.01 -8.69 7.62
CA THR A 10 0.91 -8.00 6.71
C THR A 10 1.93 -7.17 7.48
N THR A 11 3.02 -6.80 6.84
CA THR A 11 4.05 -5.93 7.44
C THR A 11 3.47 -4.59 7.89
N LEU A 12 2.56 -3.99 7.12
CA LEU A 12 1.90 -2.73 7.48
C LEU A 12 0.99 -2.86 8.71
N GLU A 13 0.25 -3.96 8.84
CA GLU A 13 -0.56 -4.22 10.04
C GLU A 13 0.31 -4.40 11.27
N GLN A 14 1.43 -5.11 11.14
CA GLN A 14 2.41 -5.27 12.23
C GLN A 14 3.05 -3.94 12.62
N LEU A 15 3.42 -3.09 11.66
CA LEU A 15 3.97 -1.75 11.93
C LEU A 15 2.94 -0.87 12.64
N SER A 16 1.68 -0.89 12.22
CA SER A 16 0.61 -0.12 12.86
C SER A 16 0.42 -0.50 14.34
N GLU A 17 0.44 -1.79 14.66
CA GLU A 17 0.30 -2.27 16.04
C GLU A 17 1.51 -1.91 16.91
N ASN A 18 2.70 -1.86 16.30
CA ASN A 18 3.95 -1.52 17.00
C ASN A 18 4.27 -0.02 17.02
N LEU A 19 3.40 0.83 16.47
CA LEU A 19 3.66 2.27 16.38
C LEU A 19 3.91 2.89 17.78
N GLY A 20 3.19 2.42 18.80
CA GLY A 20 3.40 2.83 20.18
C GLY A 20 4.79 2.48 20.73
N TYR A 21 5.37 1.37 20.29
CA TYR A 21 6.74 0.99 20.64
C TYR A 21 7.75 1.95 20.02
N PHE A 22 7.60 2.31 18.75
CA PHE A 22 8.48 3.28 18.08
C PHE A 22 8.37 4.68 18.72
N TYR A 23 7.16 5.10 19.09
CA TYR A 23 6.94 6.36 19.78
C TYR A 23 7.70 6.42 21.11
N LYS A 24 7.74 5.31 21.86
CA LYS A 24 8.38 5.22 23.16
C LYS A 24 9.90 5.06 23.11
N ASN A 25 10.41 4.34 22.11
CA ASN A 25 11.81 3.92 22.03
C ASN A 25 12.63 4.68 20.97
N GLY A 26 11.99 5.64 20.28
CA GLY A 26 12.64 6.47 19.27
C GLY A 26 12.65 5.87 17.87
N TRP A 27 13.06 6.72 16.93
CA TRP A 27 13.04 6.44 15.48
C TRP A 27 14.18 5.54 15.01
N ASP A 28 15.26 5.42 15.79
CA ASP A 28 16.49 4.75 15.37
C ASP A 28 16.21 3.31 14.91
N ALA A 29 15.38 2.58 15.64
CA ALA A 29 15.02 1.20 15.26
C ALA A 29 14.25 1.11 13.92
N LEU A 30 13.52 2.15 13.54
CA LEU A 30 12.83 2.22 12.26
C LEU A 30 13.81 2.54 11.12
N PHE A 31 14.72 3.48 11.35
CA PHE A 31 15.73 3.89 10.36
C PHE A 31 16.76 2.80 10.11
N ASP A 32 17.21 2.10 11.14
CA ASP A 32 18.18 1.01 11.02
C ASP A 32 17.65 -0.17 10.17
N ASN A 33 16.33 -0.36 10.13
CA ASN A 33 15.69 -1.45 9.39
C ASN A 33 14.90 -0.98 8.15
N GLY A 34 15.03 0.28 7.75
CA GLY A 34 14.19 0.89 6.70
C GLY A 34 14.17 0.12 5.38
N MET A 35 15.32 -0.36 4.92
CA MET A 35 15.40 -1.13 3.66
C MET A 35 14.68 -2.48 3.77
N ALA A 36 14.88 -3.21 4.86
CA ALA A 36 14.22 -4.49 5.07
C ALA A 36 12.69 -4.34 5.19
N ILE A 37 12.23 -3.24 5.81
CA ILE A 37 10.80 -2.90 5.89
C ILE A 37 10.24 -2.59 4.49
N GLN A 38 10.96 -1.81 3.67
CA GLN A 38 10.53 -1.53 2.29
C GLN A 38 10.41 -2.79 1.44
N ASP A 39 11.38 -3.71 1.52
CA ASP A 39 11.34 -4.96 0.79
C ASP A 39 10.17 -5.84 1.25
N ALA A 40 9.90 -5.90 2.55
CA ALA A 40 8.77 -6.63 3.10
C ALA A 40 7.42 -6.03 2.67
N VAL A 41 7.28 -4.69 2.67
CA VAL A 41 6.07 -4.00 2.19
C VAL A 41 5.86 -4.23 0.69
N LEU A 42 6.93 -4.19 -0.12
CA LEU A 42 6.82 -4.51 -1.54
C LEU A 42 6.34 -5.94 -1.76
N ALA A 43 6.89 -6.90 -1.02
CA ALA A 43 6.47 -8.30 -1.09
C ALA A 43 4.98 -8.48 -0.74
N ASP A 44 4.49 -7.79 0.29
CA ASP A 44 3.07 -7.78 0.66
C ASP A 44 2.19 -7.20 -0.45
N ILE A 45 2.60 -6.07 -1.06
CA ILE A 45 1.88 -5.43 -2.18
C ILE A 45 1.80 -6.38 -3.38
N LEU A 46 2.92 -7.00 -3.76
CA LEU A 46 2.96 -7.95 -4.86
C LEU A 46 2.08 -9.18 -4.60
N ALA A 47 2.12 -9.72 -3.38
CA ALA A 47 1.28 -10.84 -2.98
C ALA A 47 -0.22 -10.52 -3.05
N MET A 48 -0.63 -9.29 -2.70
CA MET A 48 -2.01 -8.84 -2.81
C MET A 48 -2.45 -8.56 -4.24
N ALA A 49 -1.53 -8.11 -5.09
CA ALA A 49 -1.83 -7.76 -6.47
C ALA A 49 -1.81 -8.95 -7.44
N LYS A 50 -1.12 -10.05 -7.12
CA LYS A 50 -0.81 -11.17 -8.03
C LYS A 50 -2.01 -11.73 -8.79
N ASP A 51 -3.19 -11.75 -8.17
CA ASP A 51 -4.42 -12.30 -8.74
C ASP A 51 -5.27 -11.25 -9.48
N SER A 52 -4.84 -9.98 -9.48
CA SER A 52 -5.53 -8.91 -10.22
C SER A 52 -5.38 -9.06 -11.74
N ALA A 53 -6.30 -8.44 -12.48
CA ALA A 53 -6.23 -8.39 -13.94
C ALA A 53 -4.93 -7.69 -14.40
N TYR A 54 -4.61 -6.54 -13.79
CA TYR A 54 -3.40 -5.79 -14.10
C TYR A 54 -2.12 -6.62 -13.91
N ALA A 55 -2.00 -7.34 -12.79
CA ALA A 55 -0.81 -8.15 -12.51
C ALA A 55 -0.64 -9.31 -13.51
N LYS A 56 -1.74 -9.94 -13.92
CA LYS A 56 -1.72 -11.02 -14.91
C LYS A 56 -1.32 -10.52 -16.29
N GLU A 57 -1.90 -9.41 -16.74
CA GLU A 57 -1.64 -8.82 -18.06
C GLU A 57 -0.22 -8.25 -18.19
N ASN A 58 0.33 -7.71 -17.09
CA ASN A 58 1.67 -7.10 -17.08
C ASN A 58 2.77 -8.03 -16.54
N GLY A 59 2.47 -9.30 -16.31
CA GLY A 59 3.46 -10.30 -15.91
C GLY A 59 3.94 -10.19 -14.45
N PHE A 60 3.19 -9.49 -13.58
CA PHE A 60 3.55 -9.33 -12.16
C PHE A 60 3.10 -10.50 -11.28
N ALA A 61 2.22 -11.37 -11.77
CA ALA A 61 1.64 -12.46 -10.97
C ALA A 61 2.69 -13.38 -10.30
N ASN A 62 3.88 -13.49 -10.89
CA ASN A 62 4.97 -14.33 -10.40
C ASN A 62 6.19 -13.54 -9.91
N VAL A 63 6.08 -12.23 -9.76
CA VAL A 63 7.16 -11.38 -9.24
C VAL A 63 7.23 -11.52 -7.73
N GLN A 64 8.41 -11.78 -7.20
CA GLN A 64 8.65 -11.98 -5.77
C GLN A 64 9.72 -11.06 -5.20
N THR A 65 10.61 -10.53 -6.05
CA THR A 65 11.72 -9.68 -5.62
C THR A 65 11.64 -8.28 -6.21
N LYS A 66 12.35 -7.36 -5.56
CA LYS A 66 12.49 -5.97 -6.04
C LYS A 66 13.15 -5.91 -7.41
N GLU A 67 14.17 -6.71 -7.64
CA GLU A 67 14.92 -6.77 -8.89
C GLU A 67 14.04 -7.24 -10.04
N GLU A 68 13.23 -8.27 -9.82
CA GLU A 68 12.26 -8.76 -10.80
C GLU A 68 11.17 -7.70 -11.06
N PHE A 69 10.71 -7.01 -10.01
CA PHE A 69 9.75 -5.92 -10.16
C PHE A 69 10.31 -4.80 -11.02
N LEU A 70 11.52 -4.32 -10.75
CA LEU A 70 12.16 -3.25 -11.52
C LEU A 70 12.41 -3.60 -12.99
N GLN A 71 12.62 -4.89 -13.29
CA GLN A 71 12.80 -5.35 -14.67
C GLN A 71 11.48 -5.43 -15.45
N LYS A 72 10.38 -5.72 -14.77
CA LYS A 72 9.07 -5.94 -15.42
C LYS A 72 8.13 -4.73 -15.35
N ALA A 73 8.30 -3.87 -14.33
CA ALA A 73 7.41 -2.75 -14.13
C ALA A 73 7.58 -1.70 -15.23
N PRO A 74 6.57 -1.43 -16.07
CA PRO A 74 6.62 -0.35 -17.04
C PRO A 74 6.56 0.99 -16.32
N ILE A 75 7.15 2.01 -16.93
CA ILE A 75 6.87 3.39 -16.53
C ILE A 75 5.48 3.70 -17.06
N SER A 76 4.54 3.95 -16.15
CA SER A 76 3.13 4.11 -16.46
C SER A 76 2.59 5.42 -15.91
N ASP A 77 1.58 5.97 -16.57
CA ASP A 77 0.82 7.12 -16.09
C ASP A 77 -0.63 6.74 -15.72
N TYR A 78 -1.42 7.71 -15.27
CA TYR A 78 -2.81 7.46 -14.88
C TYR A 78 -3.67 6.91 -16.03
N ASN A 79 -3.36 7.24 -17.29
CA ASN A 79 -4.16 6.78 -18.43
C ASN A 79 -4.00 5.28 -18.66
N ASP A 80 -2.83 4.72 -18.34
CA ASP A 80 -2.57 3.28 -18.41
C ASP A 80 -3.42 2.50 -17.40
N TYR A 81 -3.69 3.09 -16.22
CA TYR A 81 -4.52 2.48 -15.18
C TYR A 81 -6.01 2.77 -15.34
N ARG A 82 -6.39 3.79 -16.10
CA ARG A 82 -7.76 4.25 -16.27
C ARG A 82 -8.76 3.15 -16.70
N PRO A 83 -8.45 2.25 -17.63
CA PRO A 83 -9.34 1.15 -17.99
C PRO A 83 -9.66 0.26 -16.79
N TYR A 84 -8.65 -0.15 -16.04
CA TYR A 84 -8.81 -1.00 -14.86
C TYR A 84 -9.62 -0.29 -13.75
N ILE A 85 -9.36 1.00 -13.51
CA ILE A 85 -10.11 1.79 -12.53
C ILE A 85 -11.58 1.89 -12.94
N ARG A 86 -11.87 2.14 -14.22
CA ARG A 86 -13.23 2.21 -14.75
C ARG A 86 -13.97 0.89 -14.60
N ASP A 87 -13.30 -0.22 -14.86
CA ASP A 87 -13.91 -1.54 -14.78
C ASP A 87 -14.08 -1.99 -13.32
N ASN A 88 -13.16 -1.59 -12.44
CA ASN A 88 -13.30 -1.74 -10.98
C ASN A 88 -14.50 -0.96 -10.44
N LEU A 89 -14.73 0.28 -10.90
CA LEU A 89 -15.91 1.08 -10.55
C LEU A 89 -17.24 0.43 -10.96
N LYS A 90 -17.25 -0.38 -12.02
CA LYS A 90 -18.46 -1.04 -12.52
C LYS A 90 -18.75 -2.37 -11.81
N ASN A 91 -17.71 -3.16 -11.57
CA ASN A 91 -17.84 -4.56 -11.21
C ASN A 91 -17.19 -4.94 -9.87
N ASP A 92 -16.42 -4.03 -9.26
CA ASP A 92 -15.61 -4.25 -8.05
C ASP A 92 -14.77 -5.55 -8.09
N ALA A 93 -14.25 -5.89 -9.26
CA ALA A 93 -13.74 -7.22 -9.57
C ALA A 93 -12.22 -7.29 -9.72
N GLY A 94 -11.45 -6.89 -8.69
CA GLY A 94 -10.02 -7.24 -8.63
C GLY A 94 -9.17 -6.76 -9.80
N GLN A 95 -9.43 -5.56 -10.34
CA GLN A 95 -8.74 -5.09 -11.54
C GLN A 95 -7.28 -4.69 -11.26
N LEU A 96 -7.04 -3.87 -10.24
CA LEU A 96 -5.69 -3.41 -9.84
C LEU A 96 -5.14 -4.19 -8.65
N THR A 97 -6.00 -4.70 -7.80
CA THR A 97 -5.67 -5.54 -6.65
C THR A 97 -6.74 -6.60 -6.47
N ALA A 98 -6.39 -7.76 -5.94
CA ALA A 98 -7.36 -8.80 -5.60
C ALA A 98 -8.17 -8.48 -4.33
N GLN A 99 -7.83 -7.39 -3.63
CA GLN A 99 -8.54 -6.93 -2.44
C GLN A 99 -9.76 -6.09 -2.79
N GLU A 100 -10.75 -6.12 -1.90
CA GLU A 100 -11.93 -5.28 -1.98
C GLU A 100 -11.56 -3.79 -1.92
N THR A 101 -12.17 -2.99 -2.80
CA THR A 101 -12.08 -1.53 -2.76
C THR A 101 -13.09 -1.01 -1.74
N VAL A 102 -12.61 -0.38 -0.65
CA VAL A 102 -13.50 0.15 0.40
C VAL A 102 -14.06 1.52 0.07
N TYR A 103 -13.33 2.34 -0.68
CA TYR A 103 -13.80 3.63 -1.22
C TYR A 103 -12.88 4.13 -2.33
N TYR A 104 -13.28 5.22 -2.99
CA TYR A 104 -12.48 5.88 -4.01
C TYR A 104 -12.08 7.28 -3.57
N LEU A 105 -10.80 7.58 -3.70
CA LEU A 105 -10.30 8.94 -3.56
C LEU A 105 -10.46 9.68 -4.88
N LEU A 106 -10.92 10.92 -4.81
CA LEU A 106 -10.99 11.81 -5.96
C LEU A 106 -9.93 12.88 -5.84
N SER A 107 -9.00 12.95 -6.79
CA SER A 107 -8.07 14.07 -6.85
C SER A 107 -8.72 15.26 -7.60
N THR A 108 -8.54 16.45 -7.05
CA THR A 108 -8.99 17.72 -7.66
C THR A 108 -7.93 18.29 -8.62
N GLY A 109 -7.31 17.43 -9.46
CA GLY A 109 -6.23 17.88 -10.36
C GLY A 109 -6.62 19.08 -11.23
N MET A 110 -5.64 19.91 -11.58
CA MET A 110 -5.82 21.14 -12.40
C MET A 110 -6.32 20.87 -13.83
N SER A 111 -6.33 19.62 -14.30
CA SER A 111 -7.01 19.21 -15.52
C SER A 111 -8.45 18.85 -15.19
N ASN A 112 -9.43 19.48 -15.81
CA ASN A 112 -10.89 19.40 -15.62
C ASN A 112 -11.53 17.99 -15.47
N GLN A 113 -10.77 16.93 -15.30
CA GLN A 113 -11.23 15.57 -15.03
C GLN A 113 -10.61 15.06 -13.74
N GLY A 114 -11.43 14.90 -12.71
CA GLY A 114 -11.01 14.25 -11.47
C GLY A 114 -10.48 12.84 -11.74
N LYS A 115 -9.41 12.45 -11.02
CA LYS A 115 -8.83 11.11 -11.09
C LYS A 115 -9.33 10.30 -9.89
N TYR A 116 -9.87 9.12 -10.16
CA TYR A 116 -10.31 8.19 -9.13
C TYR A 116 -9.18 7.24 -8.75
N TYR A 117 -8.98 7.03 -7.47
CA TYR A 117 -8.01 6.08 -6.94
C TYR A 117 -8.75 5.10 -6.03
N PRO A 118 -8.84 3.81 -6.42
CA PRO A 118 -9.45 2.80 -5.56
C PRO A 118 -8.58 2.60 -4.33
N GLU A 119 -9.21 2.61 -3.17
CA GLU A 119 -8.55 2.45 -1.89
C GLU A 119 -8.95 1.14 -1.25
N THR A 120 -7.97 0.33 -0.88
CA THR A 120 -8.15 -0.88 -0.09
C THR A 120 -8.00 -0.59 1.40
N ARG A 121 -8.42 -1.53 2.25
CA ARG A 121 -8.20 -1.43 3.71
C ARG A 121 -6.72 -1.22 4.04
N LEU A 122 -5.82 -1.96 3.37
CA LEU A 122 -4.38 -1.84 3.62
C LEU A 122 -3.80 -0.52 3.11
N GLY A 123 -4.27 -0.02 1.97
CA GLY A 123 -3.90 1.31 1.47
C GLY A 123 -4.32 2.43 2.43
N ALA A 124 -5.53 2.34 3.00
CA ALA A 124 -6.01 3.26 4.02
C ALA A 124 -5.13 3.21 5.28
N LEU A 125 -4.73 2.01 5.72
CA LEU A 125 -3.83 1.83 6.85
C LEU A 125 -2.44 2.42 6.58
N ALA A 126 -1.87 2.21 5.40
CA ALA A 126 -0.58 2.77 5.01
C ALA A 126 -0.59 4.30 5.03
N ARG A 127 -1.70 4.92 4.60
CA ARG A 127 -1.87 6.37 4.66
C ARG A 127 -2.02 6.87 6.09
N GLN A 128 -2.78 6.18 6.94
CA GLN A 128 -2.90 6.52 8.35
C GLN A 128 -1.53 6.44 9.05
N LEU A 129 -0.77 5.39 8.82
CA LEU A 129 0.60 5.25 9.32
C LEU A 129 1.50 6.43 8.91
N ASN A 130 1.41 6.88 7.67
CA ASN A 130 2.18 8.03 7.20
C ASN A 130 1.82 9.31 7.95
N ILE A 131 0.52 9.54 8.21
CA ILE A 131 0.02 10.68 8.99
C ILE A 131 0.51 10.58 10.44
N ASP A 132 0.44 9.42 11.05
CA ASP A 132 0.82 9.20 12.45
C ASP A 132 2.34 9.39 12.62
N ILE A 133 3.14 8.89 11.69
CA ILE A 133 4.59 9.12 11.65
C ILE A 133 4.90 10.61 11.55
N TRP A 134 4.24 11.33 10.64
CA TRP A 134 4.42 12.77 10.48
C TRP A 134 4.06 13.54 11.76
N ASN A 135 2.92 13.23 12.37
CA ASN A 135 2.49 13.85 13.62
C ASN A 135 3.50 13.62 14.75
N MET A 136 4.05 12.41 14.87
CA MET A 136 5.08 12.11 15.86
C MET A 136 6.36 12.93 15.65
N MET A 137 6.81 13.08 14.40
CA MET A 137 7.99 13.92 14.08
C MET A 137 7.77 15.38 14.49
N VAL A 138 6.59 15.93 14.18
CA VAL A 138 6.24 17.31 14.53
C VAL A 138 6.19 17.48 16.06
N MET A 139 5.57 16.55 16.78
CA MET A 139 5.47 16.61 18.24
C MET A 139 6.84 16.55 18.93
N GLN A 140 7.77 15.70 18.45
CA GLN A 140 9.13 15.66 18.98
C GLN A 140 9.87 16.98 18.76
N THR A 141 9.68 17.63 17.61
CA THR A 141 10.31 18.92 17.33
C THR A 141 9.79 20.03 18.25
N VAL A 142 8.49 20.02 18.57
CA VAL A 142 7.87 21.03 19.45
C VAL A 142 8.29 20.86 20.92
N VAL A 143 8.52 19.64 21.37
CA VAL A 143 8.94 19.36 22.77
C VAL A 143 10.41 19.74 23.01
N LEU A 144 11.22 19.86 21.97
CA LEU A 144 12.65 20.23 22.06
C LEU A 144 12.91 21.76 21.95
N LEU A 145 11.86 22.56 21.77
CA LEU A 145 11.90 24.04 21.77
C LEU A 145 11.38 24.58 23.12
#